data_d097057c01eedfbeff12b8307375d11b
#
_entry.id   d097057c01eedfbeff12b8307375d11b
#
_cell.length_a   1.000
_cell.length_b   1.000
_cell.length_c   1.000
_cell.angle_alpha   90.00
_cell.angle_beta   90.00
_cell.angle_gamma   90.00
#
_symmetry.space_group_name_H-M   'P 1'
#
loop_
_entity.id
_entity.type
_entity.pdbx_description
1 polymer ?
#
loop_
_entity_poly.entity_id
_entity_poly.type
_entity_poly.pdbx_seq_one_letter_code
_entity_poly.pdbx_strand_id
1 'polypeptide(L)'
;MANNKNKLVIIAGTVLVLALVGVTVLLLTEKQTNKELVQEFQLEKEDLENEYTRFAQQYDELKLTVSNDSLSVLLEQEQLKTQRLLEELRTVKSSNAAEIRRLKNELATLRKVMIGYINQIDSLNRLTAHQKEVIAQVTQKYNDASRQISNLAEEKKNLNKKVTLAAQLDATNINIQAVNKRDKVAKKVKDVVKFKIGFTIVKNITSETGERTIYVRITKPDNDVLTKNPSNTFPYENRELGYSIKKYIEYNGEEQNITVYWNVEEYLYAGTYRVDLFADGTLIGSQSFTLD
;
A
#
# COMPACT_ATOMS: atom_id res chain seq x y z
N MET A 1 -28.36 -122.31 7.10
CA MET A 1 -28.61 -120.86 7.47
C MET A 1 -27.36 -120.06 7.83
N ALA A 2 -26.16 -120.61 7.85
CA ALA A 2 -24.92 -119.90 8.28
C ALA A 2 -24.28 -119.00 7.19
N ASN A 3 -24.50 -119.34 5.90
CA ASN A 3 -23.78 -118.67 4.79
C ASN A 3 -24.33 -117.18 4.47
N ASN A 4 -25.51 -116.83 4.82
CA ASN A 4 -26.09 -115.49 4.55
C ASN A 4 -25.70 -114.43 5.60
N LYS A 5 -25.40 -114.87 6.85
CA LYS A 5 -24.94 -113.93 7.90
C LYS A 5 -23.53 -113.41 7.60
N ASN A 6 -22.66 -114.30 7.11
CA ASN A 6 -21.27 -113.91 6.76
C ASN A 6 -21.21 -112.97 5.52
N LYS A 7 -22.10 -113.13 4.54
CA LYS A 7 -22.20 -112.18 3.39
C LYS A 7 -22.71 -110.83 3.83
N LEU A 8 -23.65 -110.79 4.75
CA LEU A 8 -24.19 -109.53 5.26
C LEU A 8 -23.15 -108.76 6.10
N VAL A 9 -22.34 -109.46 6.88
CA VAL A 9 -21.21 -108.86 7.64
C VAL A 9 -20.12 -108.31 6.70
N ILE A 10 -19.82 -108.99 5.62
CA ILE A 10 -18.86 -108.55 4.63
C ILE A 10 -19.35 -107.34 3.87
N ILE A 11 -20.65 -107.28 3.46
CA ILE A 11 -21.26 -106.14 2.81
C ILE A 11 -21.30 -104.94 3.77
N ALA A 12 -21.66 -105.12 5.04
CA ALA A 12 -21.68 -104.06 6.05
C ALA A 12 -20.25 -103.52 6.31
N GLY A 13 -19.24 -104.46 6.33
CA GLY A 13 -17.83 -104.04 6.48
C GLY A 13 -17.30 -103.22 5.29
N THR A 14 -17.69 -103.63 4.04
CA THR A 14 -17.25 -102.90 2.83
C THR A 14 -17.95 -101.51 2.76
N VAL A 15 -19.21 -101.39 3.12
CA VAL A 15 -19.90 -100.09 3.20
C VAL A 15 -19.27 -99.22 4.26
N LEU A 16 -18.89 -99.75 5.41
CA LEU A 16 -18.24 -99.01 6.47
C LEU A 16 -16.86 -98.48 6.05
N VAL A 17 -16.06 -99.35 5.34
CA VAL A 17 -14.74 -98.94 4.80
C VAL A 17 -14.91 -97.84 3.73
N LEU A 18 -15.88 -97.97 2.83
CA LEU A 18 -16.18 -96.93 1.83
C LEU A 18 -16.63 -95.60 2.45
N ALA A 19 -17.43 -95.67 3.52
CA ALA A 19 -17.84 -94.48 4.28
C ALA A 19 -16.65 -93.84 4.96
N LEU A 20 -15.74 -94.60 5.56
CA LEU A 20 -14.50 -94.13 6.16
C LEU A 20 -13.59 -93.48 5.12
N VAL A 21 -13.41 -94.13 3.95
CA VAL A 21 -12.64 -93.51 2.85
C VAL A 21 -13.28 -92.21 2.36
N GLY A 22 -14.63 -92.15 2.24
CA GLY A 22 -15.35 -90.97 1.85
C GLY A 22 -15.18 -89.79 2.88
N VAL A 23 -15.24 -90.14 4.16
CA VAL A 23 -14.99 -89.14 5.22
C VAL A 23 -13.53 -88.60 5.25
N THR A 24 -12.57 -89.53 5.05
CA THR A 24 -11.12 -89.18 5.00
C THR A 24 -10.80 -88.29 3.78
N VAL A 25 -11.39 -88.58 2.61
CA VAL A 25 -11.24 -87.75 1.41
C VAL A 25 -11.88 -86.32 1.64
N LEU A 26 -13.09 -86.24 2.24
CA LEU A 26 -13.73 -84.97 2.57
C LEU A 26 -12.88 -84.16 3.55
N LEU A 27 -12.34 -84.81 4.60
CA LEU A 27 -11.46 -84.11 5.58
C LEU A 27 -10.15 -83.64 4.95
N LEU A 28 -9.57 -84.39 4.00
CA LEU A 28 -8.35 -83.99 3.29
C LEU A 28 -8.61 -82.87 2.32
N THR A 29 -9.73 -82.87 1.58
CA THR A 29 -10.11 -81.74 0.69
C THR A 29 -10.42 -80.53 1.48
N GLU A 30 -11.15 -80.59 2.57
CA GLU A 30 -11.44 -79.46 3.46
C GLU A 30 -10.17 -78.91 4.06
N LYS A 31 -9.23 -79.76 4.49
CA LYS A 31 -7.93 -79.31 5.01
C LYS A 31 -7.07 -78.61 3.96
N GLN A 32 -7.15 -79.05 2.68
CA GLN A 32 -6.41 -78.44 1.57
C GLN A 32 -7.02 -77.09 1.19
N THR A 33 -8.32 -77.02 1.06
CA THR A 33 -9.05 -75.73 0.81
C THR A 33 -8.79 -74.74 1.89
N ASN A 34 -8.82 -75.14 3.17
CA ASN A 34 -8.48 -74.25 4.28
C ASN A 34 -7.01 -73.77 4.25
N LYS A 35 -6.08 -74.59 3.81
CA LYS A 35 -4.68 -74.16 3.63
C LYS A 35 -4.54 -73.14 2.50
N GLU A 36 -5.15 -73.38 1.36
CA GLU A 36 -5.15 -72.48 0.21
C GLU A 36 -5.81 -71.09 0.62
N LEU A 37 -6.92 -71.13 1.32
CA LEU A 37 -7.60 -69.91 1.82
C LEU A 37 -6.73 -69.10 2.82
N VAL A 38 -6.05 -69.80 3.72
CA VAL A 38 -5.10 -69.15 4.66
C VAL A 38 -3.91 -68.55 3.93
N GLN A 39 -3.39 -69.20 2.86
CA GLN A 39 -2.34 -68.62 2.06
C GLN A 39 -2.79 -67.38 1.28
N GLU A 40 -3.99 -67.41 0.71
CA GLU A 40 -4.59 -66.26 0.04
C GLU A 40 -4.74 -65.07 0.99
N PHE A 41 -5.28 -65.28 2.18
CA PHE A 41 -5.39 -64.19 3.20
C PHE A 41 -4.02 -63.76 3.73
N GLN A 42 -3.00 -64.60 3.74
CA GLN A 42 -1.64 -64.20 4.08
C GLN A 42 -1.07 -63.23 3.04
N LEU A 43 -1.25 -63.50 1.76
CA LEU A 43 -0.84 -62.60 0.67
C LEU A 43 -1.64 -61.27 0.72
N GLU A 44 -2.96 -61.36 0.91
CA GLU A 44 -3.78 -60.15 1.04
C GLU A 44 -3.36 -59.29 2.24
N LYS A 45 -2.99 -59.90 3.35
CA LYS A 45 -2.46 -59.23 4.53
C LYS A 45 -1.14 -58.50 4.22
N GLU A 46 -0.23 -59.17 3.53
CA GLU A 46 1.08 -58.60 3.14
C GLU A 46 0.91 -57.42 2.18
N ASP A 47 0.02 -57.51 1.21
CA ASP A 47 -0.31 -56.43 0.29
C ASP A 47 -0.89 -55.23 1.04
N LEU A 48 -1.78 -55.45 1.99
CA LEU A 48 -2.34 -54.40 2.84
C LEU A 48 -1.27 -53.76 3.73
N GLU A 49 -0.33 -54.52 4.32
CA GLU A 49 0.80 -53.94 5.08
C GLU A 49 1.63 -52.99 4.23
N ASN A 50 1.93 -53.42 3.00
CA ASN A 50 2.67 -52.58 2.06
C ASN A 50 1.88 -51.31 1.66
N GLU A 51 0.58 -51.40 1.49
CA GLU A 51 -0.28 -50.25 1.22
C GLU A 51 -0.34 -49.27 2.40
N TYR A 52 -0.58 -49.74 3.62
CA TYR A 52 -0.58 -48.91 4.82
C TYR A 52 0.75 -48.20 5.05
N THR A 53 1.88 -48.92 4.80
CA THR A 53 3.22 -48.34 4.92
C THR A 53 3.42 -47.19 3.90
N ARG A 54 3.00 -47.37 2.65
CA ARG A 54 3.04 -46.34 1.62
C ARG A 54 2.17 -45.13 1.99
N PHE A 55 0.98 -45.36 2.55
CA PHE A 55 0.10 -44.30 2.99
C PHE A 55 0.71 -43.46 4.14
N ALA A 56 1.36 -44.12 5.09
CA ALA A 56 2.05 -43.41 6.17
C ALA A 56 3.14 -42.52 5.61
N GLN A 57 3.92 -42.96 4.63
CA GLN A 57 4.95 -42.16 3.96
C GLN A 57 4.34 -40.98 3.16
N GLN A 58 3.26 -41.22 2.44
CA GLN A 58 2.57 -40.15 1.69
C GLN A 58 2.03 -39.05 2.60
N TYR A 59 1.53 -39.38 3.79
CA TYR A 59 1.14 -38.38 4.77
C TYR A 59 2.34 -37.55 5.25
N ASP A 60 3.52 -38.14 5.45
CA ASP A 60 4.75 -37.44 5.77
C ASP A 60 5.15 -36.45 4.68
N GLU A 61 5.13 -36.90 3.41
CA GLU A 61 5.45 -36.06 2.25
C GLU A 61 4.45 -34.87 2.12
N LEU A 62 3.16 -35.13 2.29
CA LEU A 62 2.14 -34.08 2.24
C LEU A 62 2.34 -33.03 3.35
N LYS A 63 2.71 -33.45 4.56
CA LYS A 63 3.01 -32.52 5.67
C LYS A 63 4.12 -31.55 5.33
N LEU A 64 5.13 -31.97 4.57
CA LEU A 64 6.24 -31.10 4.15
C LEU A 64 5.82 -30.04 3.12
N THR A 65 4.73 -30.26 2.40
CA THR A 65 4.23 -29.34 1.36
C THR A 65 3.19 -28.34 1.86
N VAL A 66 2.70 -28.53 3.07
CA VAL A 66 1.61 -27.74 3.67
C VAL A 66 2.15 -26.64 4.55
N SER A 67 1.81 -25.39 4.23
CA SER A 67 2.11 -24.21 5.04
C SER A 67 0.99 -23.84 6.03
N ASN A 68 -0.12 -24.59 6.03
CA ASN A 68 -1.30 -24.29 6.86
C ASN A 68 -1.30 -25.19 8.11
N ASP A 69 -1.19 -24.57 9.29
CA ASP A 69 -1.08 -25.27 10.57
C ASP A 69 -2.29 -26.20 10.85
N SER A 70 -3.50 -25.76 10.53
CA SER A 70 -4.71 -26.55 10.75
C SER A 70 -4.72 -27.82 9.88
N LEU A 71 -4.30 -27.70 8.63
CA LEU A 71 -4.23 -28.83 7.71
C LEU A 71 -3.08 -29.78 8.09
N SER A 72 -1.97 -29.25 8.57
CA SER A 72 -0.84 -30.03 9.10
C SER A 72 -1.27 -30.90 10.29
N VAL A 73 -2.04 -30.36 11.22
CA VAL A 73 -2.59 -31.10 12.38
C VAL A 73 -3.54 -32.23 11.92
N LEU A 74 -4.39 -31.96 10.94
CA LEU A 74 -5.31 -32.98 10.39
C LEU A 74 -4.54 -34.13 9.69
N LEU A 75 -3.51 -33.80 8.90
CA LEU A 75 -2.65 -34.77 8.27
C LEU A 75 -1.91 -35.64 9.30
N GLU A 76 -1.45 -35.06 10.40
CA GLU A 76 -0.81 -35.78 11.49
C GLU A 76 -1.77 -36.75 12.18
N GLN A 77 -3.02 -36.36 12.42
CA GLN A 77 -4.04 -37.23 12.99
C GLN A 77 -4.33 -38.44 12.10
N GLU A 78 -4.45 -38.24 10.79
CA GLU A 78 -4.70 -39.30 9.84
C GLU A 78 -3.46 -40.23 9.67
N GLN A 79 -2.25 -39.68 9.75
CA GLN A 79 -1.01 -40.44 9.79
C GLN A 79 -0.96 -41.37 11.01
N LEU A 80 -1.25 -40.84 12.20
CA LEU A 80 -1.29 -41.61 13.44
C LEU A 80 -2.37 -42.72 13.38
N LYS A 81 -3.53 -42.43 12.77
CA LYS A 81 -4.57 -43.43 12.54
C LYS A 81 -4.08 -44.51 11.59
N THR A 82 -3.39 -44.16 10.51
CA THR A 82 -2.80 -45.08 9.54
C THR A 82 -1.79 -46.02 10.22
N GLN A 83 -0.91 -45.49 11.08
CA GLN A 83 0.07 -46.26 11.83
C GLN A 83 -0.58 -47.24 12.80
N ARG A 84 -1.64 -46.83 13.52
CA ARG A 84 -2.40 -47.73 14.42
C ARG A 84 -3.03 -48.88 13.65
N LEU A 85 -3.65 -48.61 12.50
CA LEU A 85 -4.27 -49.62 11.69
C LEU A 85 -3.24 -50.59 11.08
N LEU A 86 -2.04 -50.10 10.74
CA LEU A 86 -0.92 -50.93 10.33
C LEU A 86 -0.47 -51.88 11.46
N GLU A 87 -0.34 -51.39 12.69
CA GLU A 87 0.00 -52.22 13.83
C GLU A 87 -1.07 -53.26 14.15
N GLU A 88 -2.34 -52.86 14.09
CA GLU A 88 -3.47 -53.76 14.24
C GLU A 88 -3.43 -54.86 13.17
N LEU A 89 -3.21 -54.53 11.90
CA LEU A 89 -3.06 -55.50 10.80
C LEU A 89 -1.93 -56.52 11.05
N ARG A 90 -0.79 -56.06 11.58
CA ARG A 90 0.34 -56.96 11.89
C ARG A 90 -0.04 -58.00 12.94
N THR A 91 -0.89 -57.67 13.90
CA THR A 91 -1.33 -58.60 14.95
C THR A 91 -2.46 -59.52 14.53
N VAL A 92 -3.20 -59.20 13.46
CA VAL A 92 -4.29 -60.06 12.95
C VAL A 92 -3.76 -61.37 12.38
N LYS A 93 -4.38 -62.46 12.78
CA LYS A 93 -4.08 -63.78 12.20
C LYS A 93 -4.61 -63.86 10.77
N SER A 94 -3.85 -64.46 9.87
CA SER A 94 -4.25 -64.64 8.46
C SER A 94 -5.52 -65.51 8.27
N SER A 95 -5.94 -66.23 9.29
CA SER A 95 -7.21 -66.95 9.31
C SER A 95 -8.44 -66.10 9.63
N ASN A 96 -8.25 -64.83 10.07
CA ASN A 96 -9.33 -63.91 10.40
C ASN A 96 -9.74 -63.03 9.22
N ALA A 97 -10.46 -63.63 8.25
CA ALA A 97 -10.92 -62.99 7.03
C ALA A 97 -11.82 -61.76 7.30
N ALA A 98 -12.58 -61.76 8.36
CA ALA A 98 -13.49 -60.65 8.68
C ALA A 98 -12.72 -59.37 9.06
N GLU A 99 -11.66 -59.55 9.84
CA GLU A 99 -10.79 -58.46 10.28
C GLU A 99 -9.93 -57.88 9.14
N ILE A 100 -9.41 -58.74 8.28
CA ILE A 100 -8.67 -58.35 7.06
C ILE A 100 -9.59 -57.52 6.15
N ARG A 101 -10.83 -57.92 5.94
CA ARG A 101 -11.80 -57.13 5.15
C ARG A 101 -12.18 -55.78 5.79
N ARG A 102 -12.32 -55.73 7.12
CA ARG A 102 -12.54 -54.48 7.86
C ARG A 102 -11.37 -53.52 7.62
N LEU A 103 -10.13 -53.93 7.79
CA LEU A 103 -8.95 -53.13 7.59
C LEU A 103 -8.79 -52.68 6.12
N LYS A 104 -9.15 -53.50 5.16
CA LYS A 104 -9.22 -53.13 3.74
C LYS A 104 -10.20 -51.99 3.47
N ASN A 105 -11.38 -52.03 4.10
CA ASN A 105 -12.37 -50.95 3.98
C ASN A 105 -11.91 -49.63 4.65
N GLU A 106 -11.20 -49.77 5.80
CA GLU A 106 -10.58 -48.60 6.45
C GLU A 106 -9.51 -47.97 5.56
N LEU A 107 -8.67 -48.77 4.90
CA LEU A 107 -7.69 -48.28 3.94
C LEU A 107 -8.34 -47.55 2.75
N ALA A 108 -9.44 -48.10 2.22
CA ALA A 108 -10.22 -47.40 1.18
C ALA A 108 -10.77 -46.06 1.63
N THR A 109 -11.15 -45.95 2.91
CA THR A 109 -11.61 -44.69 3.52
C THR A 109 -10.45 -43.70 3.65
N LEU A 110 -9.30 -44.14 4.17
CA LEU A 110 -8.08 -43.32 4.25
C LEU A 110 -7.66 -42.78 2.88
N ARG A 111 -7.75 -43.62 1.82
CA ARG A 111 -7.47 -43.18 0.44
C ARG A 111 -8.36 -42.03 -0.02
N LYS A 112 -9.67 -42.09 0.28
CA LYS A 112 -10.62 -40.99 -0.05
C LYS A 112 -10.27 -39.72 0.70
N VAL A 113 -9.96 -39.82 1.99
CA VAL A 113 -9.56 -38.66 2.83
C VAL A 113 -8.28 -38.03 2.28
N MET A 114 -7.26 -38.83 1.94
CA MET A 114 -6.00 -38.34 1.36
C MET A 114 -6.25 -37.55 0.05
N ILE A 115 -7.04 -38.12 -0.87
CA ILE A 115 -7.40 -37.41 -2.11
C ILE A 115 -8.06 -36.07 -1.79
N GLY A 116 -8.93 -36.02 -0.77
CA GLY A 116 -9.54 -34.78 -0.29
C GLY A 116 -8.49 -33.74 0.15
N TYR A 117 -7.51 -34.15 0.92
CA TYR A 117 -6.42 -33.26 1.36
C TYR A 117 -5.54 -32.79 0.20
N ILE A 118 -5.20 -33.66 -0.74
CA ILE A 118 -4.43 -33.27 -1.94
C ILE A 118 -5.17 -32.17 -2.70
N ASN A 119 -6.48 -32.33 -2.93
CA ASN A 119 -7.30 -31.33 -3.62
C ASN A 119 -7.39 -29.99 -2.85
N GLN A 120 -7.42 -30.06 -1.50
CA GLN A 120 -7.42 -28.86 -0.67
C GLN A 120 -6.06 -28.13 -0.75
N ILE A 121 -4.95 -28.88 -0.69
CA ILE A 121 -3.59 -28.33 -0.81
C ILE A 121 -3.43 -27.64 -2.16
N ASP A 122 -3.84 -28.29 -3.25
CA ASP A 122 -3.78 -27.71 -4.59
C ASP A 122 -4.61 -26.42 -4.70
N SER A 123 -5.82 -26.43 -4.15
CA SER A 123 -6.68 -25.25 -4.13
C SER A 123 -6.05 -24.10 -3.35
N LEU A 124 -5.49 -24.36 -2.16
CA LEU A 124 -4.82 -23.38 -1.33
C LEU A 124 -3.56 -22.81 -2.01
N ASN A 125 -2.77 -23.68 -2.67
CA ASN A 125 -1.58 -23.25 -3.39
C ASN A 125 -1.93 -22.33 -4.58
N ARG A 126 -2.97 -22.67 -5.34
CA ARG A 126 -3.48 -21.80 -6.43
C ARG A 126 -3.99 -20.47 -5.90
N LEU A 127 -4.74 -20.47 -4.80
CA LEU A 127 -5.23 -19.25 -4.17
C LEU A 127 -4.07 -18.39 -3.68
N THR A 128 -3.09 -18.97 -3.02
CA THR A 128 -1.90 -18.27 -2.53
C THR A 128 -1.09 -17.65 -3.68
N ALA A 129 -0.91 -18.40 -4.78
CA ALA A 129 -0.23 -17.88 -5.96
C ALA A 129 -0.97 -16.69 -6.57
N HIS A 130 -2.28 -16.80 -6.72
CA HIS A 130 -3.13 -15.70 -7.22
C HIS A 130 -3.09 -14.48 -6.28
N GLN A 131 -3.18 -14.67 -4.96
CA GLN A 131 -3.07 -13.58 -4.00
C GLN A 131 -1.72 -12.86 -4.08
N LYS A 132 -0.61 -13.60 -4.23
CA LYS A 132 0.73 -13.00 -4.42
C LYS A 132 0.78 -12.14 -5.69
N GLU A 133 0.21 -12.60 -6.77
CA GLU A 133 0.12 -11.83 -8.02
C GLU A 133 -0.69 -10.54 -7.84
N VAL A 134 -1.87 -10.63 -7.23
CA VAL A 134 -2.73 -9.47 -6.94
C VAL A 134 -2.01 -8.47 -6.03
N ILE A 135 -1.34 -8.94 -4.97
CA ILE A 135 -0.57 -8.08 -4.06
C ILE A 135 0.55 -7.36 -4.84
N ALA A 136 1.27 -8.05 -5.71
CA ALA A 136 2.32 -7.44 -6.53
C ALA A 136 1.76 -6.34 -7.45
N GLN A 137 0.63 -6.60 -8.12
CA GLN A 137 -0.05 -5.61 -8.98
C GLN A 137 -0.56 -4.40 -8.19
N VAL A 138 -1.18 -4.63 -7.03
CA VAL A 138 -1.67 -3.55 -6.14
C VAL A 138 -0.51 -2.72 -5.62
N THR A 139 0.58 -3.37 -5.20
CA THR A 139 1.78 -2.68 -4.71
C THR A 139 2.40 -1.81 -5.82
N GLN A 140 2.48 -2.31 -7.05
CA GLN A 140 2.96 -1.53 -8.19
C GLN A 140 2.07 -0.30 -8.43
N LYS A 141 0.75 -0.50 -8.53
CA LYS A 141 -0.20 0.61 -8.71
C LYS A 141 -0.13 1.64 -7.58
N TYR A 142 0.03 1.19 -6.34
CA TYR A 142 0.20 2.08 -5.19
C TYR A 142 1.47 2.92 -5.31
N ASN A 143 2.60 2.31 -5.67
CA ASN A 143 3.86 3.01 -5.86
C ASN A 143 3.79 4.03 -7.00
N ASP A 144 3.16 3.67 -8.11
CA ASP A 144 2.96 4.57 -9.26
C ASP A 144 2.05 5.75 -8.89
N ALA A 145 0.94 5.50 -8.20
CA ALA A 145 0.06 6.54 -7.69
C ALA A 145 0.77 7.48 -6.69
N SER A 146 1.58 6.92 -5.78
CA SER A 146 2.36 7.70 -4.82
C SER A 146 3.36 8.63 -5.51
N ARG A 147 4.05 8.13 -6.55
CA ARG A 147 4.95 8.96 -7.37
C ARG A 147 4.21 10.09 -8.09
N GLN A 148 3.04 9.78 -8.68
CA GLN A 148 2.22 10.78 -9.35
C GLN A 148 1.75 11.88 -8.38
N ILE A 149 1.29 11.49 -7.18
CA ILE A 149 0.90 12.45 -6.13
C ILE A 149 2.07 13.36 -5.75
N SER A 150 3.27 12.81 -5.56
CA SER A 150 4.47 13.59 -5.25
C SER A 150 4.81 14.59 -6.35
N ASN A 151 4.79 14.14 -7.62
CA ASN A 151 5.08 15.00 -8.78
C ASN A 151 4.05 16.12 -8.91
N LEU A 152 2.75 15.81 -8.77
CA LEU A 152 1.67 16.79 -8.82
C LEU A 152 1.76 17.81 -7.67
N ALA A 153 2.17 17.37 -6.47
CA ALA A 153 2.38 18.27 -5.33
C ALA A 153 3.53 19.25 -5.60
N GLU A 154 4.62 18.78 -6.19
CA GLU A 154 5.74 19.62 -6.58
C GLU A 154 5.37 20.61 -7.71
N GLU A 155 4.69 20.12 -8.73
CA GLU A 155 4.20 20.95 -9.84
C GLU A 155 3.24 22.04 -9.32
N LYS A 156 2.27 21.67 -8.46
CA LYS A 156 1.37 22.62 -7.80
C LYS A 156 2.15 23.69 -7.03
N LYS A 157 3.16 23.29 -6.25
CA LYS A 157 4.02 24.22 -5.50
C LYS A 157 4.74 25.19 -6.44
N ASN A 158 5.26 24.69 -7.56
CA ASN A 158 5.97 25.51 -8.54
C ASN A 158 5.02 26.46 -9.28
N LEU A 159 3.82 25.96 -9.66
CA LEU A 159 2.79 26.81 -10.27
C LEU A 159 2.32 27.90 -9.31
N ASN A 160 2.07 27.57 -8.04
CA ASN A 160 1.69 28.57 -7.04
C ASN A 160 2.75 29.66 -6.90
N LYS A 161 4.04 29.30 -6.85
CA LYS A 161 5.11 30.32 -6.82
C LYS A 161 5.08 31.23 -8.06
N LYS A 162 4.91 30.65 -9.25
CA LYS A 162 4.83 31.43 -10.50
C LYS A 162 3.62 32.36 -10.50
N VAL A 163 2.46 31.88 -10.04
CA VAL A 163 1.23 32.68 -9.92
C VAL A 163 1.44 33.81 -8.92
N THR A 164 2.02 33.54 -7.75
CA THR A 164 2.30 34.58 -6.75
C THR A 164 3.23 35.67 -7.31
N LEU A 165 4.29 35.30 -8.04
CA LEU A 165 5.17 36.26 -8.68
C LEU A 165 4.45 37.04 -9.81
N ALA A 166 3.67 36.37 -10.62
CA ALA A 166 2.91 37.01 -11.69
C ALA A 166 1.79 37.91 -11.18
N ALA A 167 1.27 37.67 -9.96
CA ALA A 167 0.22 38.47 -9.33
C ALA A 167 0.76 39.73 -8.61
N GLN A 168 2.09 39.87 -8.51
CA GLN A 168 2.66 41.08 -7.90
C GLN A 168 2.35 42.31 -8.73
N LEU A 169 2.00 43.40 -8.04
CA LEU A 169 1.81 44.71 -8.68
C LEU A 169 3.18 45.22 -9.15
N ASP A 170 3.17 46.03 -10.19
CA ASP A 170 4.32 46.74 -10.69
C ASP A 170 4.01 48.21 -10.87
N ALA A 171 4.94 49.09 -10.57
CA ALA A 171 4.79 50.54 -10.70
C ALA A 171 5.80 51.10 -11.70
N THR A 172 5.29 51.75 -12.71
CA THR A 172 6.07 52.39 -13.76
C THR A 172 5.83 53.89 -13.81
N ASN A 173 6.51 54.60 -14.72
CA ASN A 173 6.34 56.04 -14.95
C ASN A 173 6.48 56.85 -13.64
N ILE A 174 7.38 56.42 -12.74
CA ILE A 174 7.60 57.10 -11.47
C ILE A 174 8.21 58.49 -11.75
N ASN A 175 7.48 59.53 -11.45
CA ASN A 175 7.90 60.91 -11.64
C ASN A 175 7.83 61.68 -10.31
N ILE A 176 8.97 62.25 -9.91
CA ILE A 176 9.10 62.96 -8.66
C ILE A 176 9.41 64.43 -8.97
N GLN A 177 8.56 65.33 -8.47
CA GLN A 177 8.74 66.76 -8.62
C GLN A 177 8.83 67.40 -7.23
N ALA A 178 9.95 68.04 -6.95
CA ALA A 178 10.08 68.95 -5.81
C ALA A 178 9.43 70.29 -6.19
N VAL A 179 8.41 70.68 -5.46
CA VAL A 179 7.63 71.88 -5.83
C VAL A 179 7.65 72.93 -4.71
N ASN A 180 7.57 74.19 -5.11
CA ASN A 180 7.55 75.33 -4.23
C ASN A 180 6.08 75.71 -3.81
N LYS A 181 5.89 76.76 -3.00
CA LYS A 181 4.58 77.24 -2.54
C LYS A 181 3.57 77.55 -3.65
N ARG A 182 4.02 77.75 -4.90
CA ARG A 182 3.20 77.99 -6.08
C ARG A 182 2.98 76.77 -6.98
N ASP A 183 3.24 75.61 -6.45
CA ASP A 183 3.18 74.33 -7.19
C ASP A 183 4.04 74.28 -8.47
N LYS A 184 5.10 75.10 -8.54
CA LYS A 184 6.08 75.10 -9.62
C LYS A 184 7.32 74.33 -9.15
N VAL A 185 8.03 73.68 -10.08
CA VAL A 185 9.31 72.96 -9.79
C VAL A 185 10.25 73.93 -9.09
N ALA A 186 10.73 73.58 -7.92
CA ALA A 186 11.67 74.33 -7.13
C ALA A 186 13.07 74.24 -7.75
N LYS A 187 13.75 75.36 -7.90
CA LYS A 187 15.11 75.37 -8.43
C LYS A 187 16.19 75.17 -7.37
N LYS A 188 15.85 75.40 -6.10
CA LYS A 188 16.79 75.26 -4.96
C LYS A 188 16.10 74.48 -3.83
N VAL A 189 16.88 73.68 -3.10
CA VAL A 189 16.41 72.86 -1.97
C VAL A 189 15.58 73.69 -0.97
N LYS A 190 16.05 74.87 -0.63
CA LYS A 190 15.37 75.79 0.34
C LYS A 190 13.97 76.23 -0.08
N ASP A 191 13.62 76.17 -1.36
CA ASP A 191 12.35 76.55 -1.92
C ASP A 191 11.34 75.43 -1.98
N VAL A 192 11.75 74.17 -1.70
CA VAL A 192 10.94 72.98 -1.74
C VAL A 192 10.00 72.97 -0.54
N VAL A 193 8.70 72.93 -0.78
CA VAL A 193 7.67 72.78 0.27
C VAL A 193 6.96 71.42 0.24
N LYS A 194 6.98 70.76 -0.88
CA LYS A 194 6.43 69.39 -1.00
C LYS A 194 7.03 68.62 -2.16
N PHE A 195 7.05 67.27 -2.04
CA PHE A 195 7.29 66.36 -3.14
C PHE A 195 5.94 65.92 -3.72
N LYS A 196 5.79 66.03 -5.03
CA LYS A 196 4.71 65.44 -5.81
C LYS A 196 5.24 64.21 -6.49
N ILE A 197 4.70 63.02 -6.14
CA ILE A 197 5.16 61.74 -6.63
C ILE A 197 4.02 61.12 -7.42
N GLY A 198 4.16 61.05 -8.74
CA GLY A 198 3.25 60.37 -9.64
C GLY A 198 3.81 59.00 -10.08
N PHE A 199 2.98 58.02 -10.19
CA PHE A 199 3.36 56.71 -10.70
C PHE A 199 2.12 56.02 -11.28
N THR A 200 2.39 55.01 -12.13
CA THR A 200 1.35 54.20 -12.78
C THR A 200 1.47 52.76 -12.27
N ILE A 201 0.41 52.26 -11.64
CA ILE A 201 0.27 50.82 -11.37
C ILE A 201 -0.13 50.15 -12.67
N VAL A 202 0.66 49.19 -13.09
CA VAL A 202 0.48 48.49 -14.36
C VAL A 202 -0.73 47.55 -14.30
N LYS A 203 -1.42 47.39 -15.41
CA LYS A 203 -2.46 46.35 -15.56
C LYS A 203 -1.91 44.95 -15.24
N ASN A 204 -2.59 44.25 -14.34
CA ASN A 204 -2.24 42.89 -13.99
C ASN A 204 -3.48 42.03 -13.77
N ILE A 205 -3.83 41.22 -14.73
CA ILE A 205 -5.01 40.36 -14.70
C ILE A 205 -4.87 39.16 -13.73
N THR A 206 -3.66 38.87 -13.30
CA THR A 206 -3.36 37.76 -12.35
C THR A 206 -3.48 38.23 -10.91
N SER A 207 -3.32 39.54 -10.68
CA SER A 207 -3.46 40.16 -9.36
C SER A 207 -4.94 40.20 -8.93
N GLU A 208 -5.21 39.86 -7.68
CA GLU A 208 -6.56 39.97 -7.14
C GLU A 208 -7.02 41.46 -7.12
N THR A 209 -8.28 41.70 -7.45
CA THR A 209 -8.92 43.00 -7.35
C THR A 209 -9.34 43.30 -5.91
N GLY A 210 -9.41 44.58 -5.54
CA GLY A 210 -9.84 45.03 -4.21
C GLY A 210 -8.95 46.11 -3.63
N GLU A 211 -9.14 46.39 -2.34
CA GLU A 211 -8.35 47.39 -1.63
C GLU A 211 -6.89 46.94 -1.49
N ARG A 212 -5.97 47.83 -1.92
CA ARG A 212 -4.53 47.64 -1.81
C ARG A 212 -3.89 48.80 -1.07
N THR A 213 -2.86 48.50 -0.30
CA THR A 213 -2.08 49.54 0.40
C THR A 213 -0.75 49.72 -0.29
N ILE A 214 -0.52 50.96 -0.76
CA ILE A 214 0.78 51.40 -1.31
C ILE A 214 1.52 52.14 -0.22
N TYR A 215 2.74 51.67 0.08
CA TYR A 215 3.68 52.41 0.94
C TYR A 215 4.73 53.09 0.06
N VAL A 216 4.89 54.41 0.28
CA VAL A 216 5.92 55.21 -0.39
C VAL A 216 6.97 55.54 0.64
N ARG A 217 8.20 55.13 0.36
CA ARG A 217 9.37 55.40 1.20
C ARG A 217 10.30 56.38 0.47
N ILE A 218 10.54 57.51 1.07
CA ILE A 218 11.45 58.55 0.56
C ILE A 218 12.71 58.49 1.40
N THR A 219 13.81 58.05 0.81
CA THR A 219 15.12 57.95 1.46
C THR A 219 15.96 59.16 1.09
N LYS A 220 16.49 59.86 2.12
CA LYS A 220 17.40 61.01 2.00
C LYS A 220 18.82 60.59 1.55
N PRO A 221 19.69 61.55 1.16
CA PRO A 221 21.07 61.28 0.82
C PRO A 221 21.92 60.62 1.93
N ASP A 222 21.55 60.84 3.21
CA ASP A 222 22.12 60.24 4.40
C ASP A 222 21.61 58.84 4.73
N ASN A 223 20.77 58.24 3.86
CA ASN A 223 20.07 56.98 4.00
C ASN A 223 18.97 56.94 5.07
N ASP A 224 18.64 58.08 5.69
CA ASP A 224 17.51 58.20 6.60
C ASP A 224 16.17 58.36 5.82
N VAL A 225 15.04 58.06 6.45
CA VAL A 225 13.71 58.06 5.81
C VAL A 225 12.95 59.30 6.23
N LEU A 226 12.35 60.02 5.26
CA LEU A 226 11.41 61.05 5.55
C LEU A 226 10.16 60.43 6.15
N THR A 227 9.92 60.65 7.45
CA THR A 227 8.74 60.13 8.15
C THR A 227 8.22 61.09 9.16
N LYS A 228 6.88 61.20 9.27
CA LYS A 228 6.25 62.06 10.29
C LYS A 228 6.26 61.44 11.67
N ASN A 229 6.38 60.12 11.75
CA ASN A 229 6.43 59.39 13.01
C ASN A 229 7.36 58.18 12.83
N PRO A 230 8.37 57.99 13.67
CA PRO A 230 9.25 56.82 13.64
C PRO A 230 8.51 55.48 13.75
N SER A 231 7.29 55.48 14.32
CA SER A 231 6.43 54.28 14.41
C SER A 231 5.71 53.94 13.09
N ASN A 232 5.82 54.76 12.07
CA ASN A 232 5.25 54.48 10.74
C ASN A 232 6.06 53.45 10.03
N THR A 233 5.77 52.16 10.30
CA THR A 233 6.44 51.00 9.70
C THR A 233 5.46 50.09 9.00
N PHE A 234 5.99 49.22 8.15
CA PHE A 234 5.26 48.13 7.49
C PHE A 234 6.20 46.92 7.36
N PRO A 235 5.64 45.69 7.38
CA PRO A 235 6.44 44.47 7.23
C PRO A 235 6.97 44.34 5.79
N TYR A 236 8.28 44.08 5.68
CA TYR A 236 8.94 43.79 4.41
C TYR A 236 9.98 42.70 4.62
N GLU A 237 9.82 41.56 3.94
CA GLU A 237 10.63 40.37 4.19
C GLU A 237 10.59 39.97 5.69
N ASN A 238 11.70 39.97 6.38
CA ASN A 238 11.84 39.61 7.80
C ASN A 238 12.09 40.81 8.70
N ARG A 239 11.74 42.03 8.28
CA ARG A 239 11.98 43.29 9.03
C ARG A 239 10.87 44.31 8.84
N GLU A 240 10.83 45.24 9.74
CA GLU A 240 9.97 46.42 9.64
C GLU A 240 10.71 47.55 8.92
N LEU A 241 10.07 48.12 7.89
CA LEU A 241 10.58 49.30 7.18
C LEU A 241 9.74 50.52 7.45
N GLY A 242 10.39 51.68 7.72
CA GLY A 242 9.74 52.96 7.82
C GLY A 242 9.20 53.43 6.46
N TYR A 243 8.02 54.05 6.46
CA TYR A 243 7.43 54.67 5.27
C TYR A 243 7.18 56.19 5.47
N SER A 244 7.16 56.92 4.34
CA SER A 244 6.81 58.31 4.29
C SER A 244 5.32 58.51 4.11
N ILE A 245 4.71 57.81 3.14
CA ILE A 245 3.29 57.95 2.80
C ILE A 245 2.67 56.56 2.75
N LYS A 246 1.46 56.46 3.29
CA LYS A 246 0.57 55.30 3.14
C LYS A 246 -0.64 55.71 2.32
N LYS A 247 -0.91 55.01 1.22
CA LYS A 247 -2.02 55.28 0.31
C LYS A 247 -2.86 54.04 0.11
N TYR A 248 -4.14 54.12 0.33
CA TYR A 248 -5.11 53.08 -0.05
C TYR A 248 -5.61 53.33 -1.46
N ILE A 249 -5.69 52.30 -2.26
CA ILE A 249 -6.25 52.34 -3.61
C ILE A 249 -7.22 51.15 -3.78
N GLU A 250 -8.25 51.36 -4.61
CA GLU A 250 -9.09 50.24 -5.09
C GLU A 250 -8.52 49.77 -6.42
N TYR A 251 -7.88 48.60 -6.41
CA TYR A 251 -7.28 48.04 -7.61
C TYR A 251 -8.30 47.15 -8.32
N ASN A 252 -8.57 47.43 -9.60
CA ASN A 252 -9.58 46.73 -10.40
C ASN A 252 -8.97 45.85 -11.50
N GLY A 253 -7.66 45.56 -11.46
CA GLY A 253 -6.96 44.80 -12.48
C GLY A 253 -6.46 45.60 -13.68
N GLU A 254 -6.88 46.86 -13.80
CA GLU A 254 -6.52 47.77 -14.89
C GLU A 254 -5.44 48.78 -14.49
N GLU A 255 -4.85 49.44 -15.47
CA GLU A 255 -3.84 50.46 -15.25
C GLU A 255 -4.43 51.65 -14.48
N GLN A 256 -3.69 52.11 -13.46
CA GLN A 256 -4.12 53.24 -12.62
C GLN A 256 -2.99 54.23 -12.42
N ASN A 257 -3.27 55.51 -12.71
CA ASN A 257 -2.36 56.62 -12.45
C ASN A 257 -2.61 57.22 -11.04
N ILE A 258 -1.61 57.17 -10.20
CA ILE A 258 -1.67 57.57 -8.81
C ILE A 258 -0.73 58.76 -8.58
N THR A 259 -1.19 59.72 -7.81
CA THR A 259 -0.35 60.84 -7.35
C THR A 259 -0.47 60.96 -5.84
N VAL A 260 0.66 61.05 -5.16
CA VAL A 260 0.76 61.29 -3.72
C VAL A 260 1.64 62.48 -3.44
N TYR A 261 1.47 63.06 -2.25
CA TYR A 261 2.16 64.28 -1.86
C TYR A 261 2.83 64.07 -0.50
N TRP A 262 4.08 64.52 -0.37
CA TRP A 262 4.80 64.63 0.89
C TRP A 262 5.03 66.11 1.18
N ASN A 263 4.43 66.64 2.25
CA ASN A 263 4.73 67.98 2.71
C ASN A 263 6.03 67.97 3.50
N VAL A 264 6.97 68.82 3.10
CA VAL A 264 8.28 68.95 3.73
C VAL A 264 8.14 69.78 5.00
N GLU A 265 8.39 69.16 6.14
CA GLU A 265 8.36 69.75 7.47
C GLU A 265 9.77 69.81 8.10
N GLU A 266 10.69 69.01 7.54
CA GLU A 266 12.09 68.91 7.96
C GLU A 266 13.05 69.62 7.00
N TYR A 267 14.30 69.83 7.46
CA TYR A 267 15.34 70.38 6.63
C TYR A 267 15.78 69.33 5.56
N LEU A 268 15.84 69.80 4.31
CA LEU A 268 16.31 69.02 3.20
C LEU A 268 17.78 69.36 2.88
N TYR A 269 18.56 68.35 2.50
CA TYR A 269 19.93 68.49 2.04
C TYR A 269 19.98 68.41 0.51
N ALA A 270 20.99 69.07 -0.10
CA ALA A 270 21.34 68.80 -1.48
C ALA A 270 21.85 67.39 -1.61
N GLY A 271 21.53 66.69 -2.70
CA GLY A 271 21.97 65.33 -2.96
C GLY A 271 20.91 64.43 -3.57
N THR A 272 21.18 63.14 -3.68
CA THR A 272 20.28 62.18 -4.32
C THR A 272 19.32 61.57 -3.32
N TYR A 273 18.06 61.67 -3.59
CA TYR A 273 16.93 61.03 -2.89
C TYR A 273 16.46 59.83 -3.67
N ARG A 274 15.92 58.85 -2.97
CA ARG A 274 15.30 57.67 -3.59
C ARG A 274 13.86 57.50 -3.09
N VAL A 275 12.98 57.24 -4.03
CA VAL A 275 11.58 56.90 -3.76
C VAL A 275 11.38 55.44 -4.10
N ASP A 276 11.04 54.65 -3.09
CA ASP A 276 10.69 53.22 -3.23
C ASP A 276 9.20 53.05 -2.98
N LEU A 277 8.51 52.32 -3.85
CA LEU A 277 7.09 52.00 -3.78
C LEU A 277 6.92 50.53 -3.40
N PHE A 278 6.09 50.26 -2.41
CA PHE A 278 5.82 48.91 -1.95
C PHE A 278 4.32 48.65 -1.94
N ALA A 279 3.94 47.44 -2.34
CA ALA A 279 2.58 46.91 -2.20
C ALA A 279 2.67 45.41 -1.81
N ASP A 280 1.73 44.94 -1.00
CA ASP A 280 1.61 43.52 -0.60
C ASP A 280 2.93 42.91 -0.12
N GLY A 281 3.75 43.70 0.59
CA GLY A 281 5.05 43.24 1.12
C GLY A 281 6.16 43.08 0.06
N THR A 282 5.99 43.64 -1.15
CA THR A 282 6.99 43.62 -2.23
C THR A 282 7.34 45.01 -2.71
N LEU A 283 8.58 45.20 -3.17
CA LEU A 283 9.01 46.41 -3.85
C LEU A 283 8.44 46.39 -5.28
N ILE A 284 7.58 47.35 -5.61
CA ILE A 284 6.90 47.43 -6.91
C ILE A 284 7.47 48.51 -7.84
N GLY A 285 8.35 49.36 -7.34
CA GLY A 285 9.01 50.37 -8.13
C GLY A 285 9.99 51.20 -7.33
N SER A 286 11.01 51.73 -8.00
CA SER A 286 12.03 52.60 -7.36
C SER A 286 12.53 53.63 -8.36
N GLN A 287 12.70 54.87 -7.90
CA GLN A 287 13.24 55.95 -8.71
C GLN A 287 14.05 56.90 -7.85
N SER A 288 15.20 57.31 -8.33
CA SER A 288 16.04 58.35 -7.68
C SER A 288 15.89 59.68 -8.38
N PHE A 289 16.03 60.74 -7.62
CA PHE A 289 16.06 62.12 -8.10
C PHE A 289 17.04 62.97 -7.28
N THR A 290 17.60 64.01 -7.88
CA THR A 290 18.60 64.84 -7.22
C THR A 290 18.00 66.23 -6.95
N LEU A 291 18.37 66.78 -5.79
CA LEU A 291 18.11 68.15 -5.39
C LEU A 291 19.44 68.90 -5.30
N ASP A 292 19.52 70.08 -5.90
CA ASP A 292 20.68 70.97 -5.93
C ASP A 292 20.56 72.13 -4.92
#